data_3ef7d53e6c684ff8e0e09022dca28aab
#
_entry.id   3ef7d53e6c684ff8e0e09022dca28aab
#
_cell.length_a   1.000
_cell.length_b   1.000
_cell.length_c   1.000
_cell.angle_alpha   90.00
_cell.angle_beta   90.00
_cell.angle_gamma   90.00
#
_symmetry.space_group_name_H-M   'P 1'
#
loop_
_entity.id
_entity.type
_entity.pdbx_description
1 polymer ?
#
loop_
_entity_poly.entity_id
_entity_poly.type
_entity_poly.pdbx_seq_one_letter_code
_entity_poly.pdbx_strand_id
1 'polypeptide(L)'
;MKLLTIFIYLLTINFGFTAEKPDIKNLILTKNLKVYEDVIFKDVNQKDVDLTDYRGKLLILNFWATWCAPCKEEMPSLDNLQAVLGLNNLKIFPINISQENVTKAEFFFKELNIKNLDIYFDNSITLAKKFSLRGVPTTIIFDKEGKEFARIIGSIDFNDEKFINWLKFYN
;
A
#
# COMPACT_ATOMS: atom_id res chain seq x y z
N MET A 1 42.29 51.19 -1.99
CA MET A 1 40.93 50.77 -1.64
C MET A 1 40.75 49.33 -2.13
N LYS A 2 40.74 48.35 -1.22
CA LYS A 2 40.52 46.95 -1.53
C LYS A 2 39.05 46.62 -1.22
N LEU A 3 38.24 46.34 -2.26
CA LEU A 3 36.87 45.82 -2.08
C LEU A 3 36.97 44.37 -1.59
N LEU A 4 36.45 44.15 -0.41
CA LEU A 4 36.28 42.83 0.21
C LEU A 4 34.92 42.29 -0.23
N THR A 5 34.90 41.41 -1.22
CA THR A 5 33.68 40.67 -1.69
C THR A 5 33.40 39.54 -0.69
N ILE A 6 32.40 39.76 0.16
CA ILE A 6 31.91 38.71 1.08
C ILE A 6 31.01 37.77 0.27
N PHE A 7 31.50 36.56 0.03
CA PHE A 7 30.71 35.47 -0.56
C PHE A 7 29.88 34.83 0.56
N ILE A 8 28.59 35.21 0.62
CA ILE A 8 27.63 34.56 1.54
C ILE A 8 27.25 33.21 0.90
N TYR A 9 27.83 32.13 1.40
CA TYR A 9 27.36 30.77 1.10
C TYR A 9 26.03 30.53 1.83
N LEU A 10 24.92 30.67 1.12
CA LEU A 10 23.62 30.22 1.59
C LEU A 10 23.64 28.67 1.62
N LEU A 11 23.96 28.10 2.77
CA LEU A 11 23.69 26.70 3.08
C LEU A 11 22.17 26.49 3.09
N THR A 12 21.61 26.05 1.98
CA THR A 12 20.25 25.52 1.94
C THR A 12 20.24 24.19 2.67
N ILE A 13 19.91 24.23 3.97
CA ILE A 13 19.61 23.03 4.73
C ILE A 13 18.29 22.52 4.19
N ASN A 14 18.35 21.51 3.32
CA ASN A 14 17.19 20.72 2.97
C ASN A 14 16.77 19.93 4.22
N PHE A 15 15.88 20.51 5.02
CA PHE A 15 15.12 19.76 6.00
C PHE A 15 14.21 18.82 5.21
N GLY A 16 14.64 17.57 5.03
CA GLY A 16 13.76 16.51 4.58
C GLY A 16 12.66 16.36 5.64
N PHE A 17 11.50 16.95 5.37
CA PHE A 17 10.31 16.75 6.17
C PHE A 17 9.86 15.29 5.94
N THR A 18 10.25 14.39 6.84
CA THR A 18 9.64 13.05 6.91
C THR A 18 8.39 13.15 7.76
N ALA A 19 7.25 12.69 7.24
CA ALA A 19 6.04 12.63 8.05
C ALA A 19 6.28 11.72 9.25
N GLU A 20 5.91 12.21 10.44
CA GLU A 20 5.98 11.39 11.64
C GLU A 20 5.05 10.18 11.49
N LYS A 21 5.55 8.99 11.84
CA LYS A 21 4.78 7.76 11.81
C LYS A 21 3.56 7.88 12.73
N PRO A 22 2.33 7.61 12.24
CA PRO A 22 1.16 7.60 13.11
C PRO A 22 1.26 6.47 14.15
N ASP A 23 0.69 6.73 15.33
CA ASP A 23 0.63 5.73 16.41
C ASP A 23 -0.40 4.63 16.07
N ILE A 24 0.00 3.75 15.14
CA ILE A 24 -0.76 2.57 14.73
C ILE A 24 0.08 1.36 15.11
N LYS A 25 -0.45 0.55 16.02
CA LYS A 25 0.24 -0.58 16.66
C LYS A 25 0.92 -1.54 15.67
N ASN A 26 0.25 -1.80 14.56
CA ASN A 26 0.68 -2.82 13.60
C ASN A 26 1.48 -2.25 12.41
N LEU A 27 1.68 -0.92 12.35
CA LEU A 27 2.41 -0.25 11.29
C LEU A 27 3.91 -0.28 11.58
N ILE A 28 4.68 -0.79 10.65
CA ILE A 28 6.14 -0.91 10.72
C ILE A 28 6.73 -0.11 9.56
N LEU A 29 7.60 0.86 9.85
CA LEU A 29 8.38 1.53 8.81
C LEU A 29 9.60 0.71 8.46
N THR A 30 9.88 0.58 7.17
CA THR A 30 11.05 -0.12 6.67
C THR A 30 12.28 0.80 6.79
N LYS A 31 13.27 0.41 7.61
CA LYS A 31 14.50 1.21 7.82
C LYS A 31 15.29 1.43 6.52
N ASN A 32 15.36 0.39 5.68
CA ASN A 32 15.98 0.45 4.37
C ASN A 32 14.89 0.18 3.34
N LEU A 33 14.64 1.13 2.45
CA LEU A 33 13.64 0.98 1.38
C LEU A 33 13.97 -0.26 0.55
N LYS A 34 12.95 -1.12 0.32
CA LYS A 34 13.12 -2.37 -0.41
C LYS A 34 12.54 -2.23 -1.81
N VAL A 35 13.32 -2.64 -2.79
CA VAL A 35 12.88 -2.79 -4.17
C VAL A 35 12.62 -4.27 -4.43
N TYR A 36 11.54 -4.56 -5.13
CA TYR A 36 11.20 -5.91 -5.57
C TYR A 36 11.06 -5.91 -7.09
N GLU A 37 11.68 -6.89 -7.72
CA GLU A 37 11.52 -7.18 -9.15
C GLU A 37 10.36 -8.15 -9.35
N ASP A 38 9.74 -8.12 -10.54
CA ASP A 38 8.70 -9.08 -10.95
C ASP A 38 7.54 -9.20 -9.92
N VAL A 39 6.96 -8.09 -9.52
CA VAL A 39 5.75 -8.09 -8.69
C VAL A 39 4.55 -8.16 -9.62
N ILE A 40 4.22 -9.39 -10.01
CA ILE A 40 3.16 -9.69 -10.97
C ILE A 40 2.07 -10.53 -10.29
N PHE A 41 0.82 -10.13 -10.48
CA PHE A 41 -0.38 -10.82 -9.98
C PHE A 41 -1.47 -10.81 -11.05
N LYS A 42 -2.60 -11.48 -10.81
CA LYS A 42 -3.68 -11.61 -11.80
C LYS A 42 -4.88 -10.78 -11.44
N ASP A 43 -5.56 -10.22 -12.45
CA ASP A 43 -6.91 -9.69 -12.28
C ASP A 43 -7.98 -10.82 -12.34
N VAL A 44 -9.26 -10.45 -12.26
CA VAL A 44 -10.41 -11.39 -12.35
C VAL A 44 -10.47 -12.13 -13.69
N ASN A 45 -9.91 -11.57 -14.75
CA ASN A 45 -9.84 -12.15 -16.09
C ASN A 45 -8.57 -12.97 -16.33
N GLN A 46 -7.77 -13.22 -15.29
CA GLN A 46 -6.49 -13.92 -15.32
C GLN A 46 -5.41 -13.19 -16.14
N LYS A 47 -5.58 -11.90 -16.39
CA LYS A 47 -4.58 -11.05 -17.04
C LYS A 47 -3.51 -10.65 -16.01
N ASP A 48 -2.26 -10.63 -16.47
CA ASP A 48 -1.14 -10.15 -15.67
C ASP A 48 -1.27 -8.65 -15.38
N VAL A 49 -1.02 -8.29 -14.14
CA VAL A 49 -0.87 -6.93 -13.64
C VAL A 49 0.53 -6.81 -13.07
N ASP A 50 1.36 -5.99 -13.70
CA ASP A 50 2.72 -5.71 -13.24
C ASP A 50 2.72 -4.43 -12.39
N LEU A 51 3.27 -4.49 -11.19
CA LEU A 51 3.33 -3.35 -10.30
C LEU A 51 4.15 -2.20 -10.89
N THR A 52 5.10 -2.49 -11.78
CA THR A 52 5.94 -1.47 -12.43
C THR A 52 5.16 -0.53 -13.34
N ASP A 53 3.99 -0.96 -13.86
CA ASP A 53 3.10 -0.14 -14.69
C ASP A 53 2.43 1.00 -13.88
N TYR A 54 2.53 0.94 -12.56
CA TYR A 54 1.91 1.89 -11.63
C TYR A 54 2.92 2.82 -10.95
N ARG A 55 4.16 2.87 -11.43
CA ARG A 55 5.15 3.83 -10.93
C ARG A 55 4.63 5.27 -11.02
N GLY A 56 5.03 6.11 -10.10
CA GLY A 56 4.49 7.46 -9.92
C GLY A 56 3.26 7.54 -9.03
N LYS A 57 2.72 6.38 -8.59
CA LYS A 57 1.61 6.31 -7.64
C LYS A 57 2.07 5.82 -6.28
N LEU A 58 1.37 6.24 -5.24
CA LEU A 58 1.41 5.60 -3.93
C LEU A 58 0.63 4.28 -4.03
N LEU A 59 1.28 3.14 -3.71
CA LEU A 59 0.66 1.84 -3.91
C LEU A 59 0.47 1.11 -2.59
N ILE A 60 -0.67 0.45 -2.45
CA ILE A 60 -0.98 -0.43 -1.32
C ILE A 60 -1.31 -1.81 -1.87
N LEU A 61 -0.53 -2.82 -1.48
CA LEU A 61 -0.85 -4.22 -1.69
C LEU A 61 -1.39 -4.79 -0.38
N ASN A 62 -2.66 -5.16 -0.36
CA ASN A 62 -3.31 -5.79 0.79
C ASN A 62 -3.53 -7.28 0.48
N PHE A 63 -2.85 -8.15 1.21
CA PHE A 63 -2.97 -9.59 1.06
C PHE A 63 -4.05 -10.13 1.99
N TRP A 64 -5.03 -10.82 1.42
CA TRP A 64 -6.22 -11.28 2.12
C TRP A 64 -6.70 -12.67 1.68
N ALA A 65 -7.69 -13.22 2.39
CA ALA A 65 -8.35 -14.46 2.03
C ALA A 65 -9.81 -14.45 2.47
N THR A 66 -10.68 -15.23 1.82
CA THR A 66 -12.12 -15.27 2.13
C THR A 66 -12.43 -15.85 3.50
N TRP A 67 -11.59 -16.75 3.99
CA TRP A 67 -11.69 -17.37 5.32
C TRP A 67 -11.10 -16.54 6.46
N CYS A 68 -10.48 -15.42 6.15
CA CYS A 68 -9.79 -14.57 7.11
C CYS A 68 -10.77 -13.57 7.75
N ALA A 69 -11.18 -13.81 8.99
CA ALA A 69 -12.12 -12.95 9.71
C ALA A 69 -11.61 -11.51 9.88
N PRO A 70 -10.37 -11.24 10.31
CA PRO A 70 -9.86 -9.87 10.39
C PRO A 70 -9.79 -9.16 9.03
N CYS A 71 -9.58 -9.90 7.92
CA CYS A 71 -9.63 -9.32 6.58
C CYS A 71 -11.04 -8.84 6.24
N LYS A 72 -12.07 -9.60 6.65
CA LYS A 72 -13.48 -9.23 6.46
C LYS A 72 -13.82 -7.94 7.22
N GLU A 73 -13.25 -7.76 8.41
CA GLU A 73 -13.46 -6.58 9.25
C GLU A 73 -12.83 -5.31 8.64
N GLU A 74 -11.61 -5.41 8.09
CA GLU A 74 -10.89 -4.23 7.57
C GLU A 74 -11.29 -3.82 6.15
N MET A 75 -11.77 -4.76 5.32
CA MET A 75 -11.98 -4.53 3.89
C MET A 75 -12.91 -3.34 3.57
N PRO A 76 -14.01 -3.07 4.30
CA PRO A 76 -14.84 -1.89 4.05
C PRO A 76 -14.10 -0.57 4.29
N SER A 77 -13.22 -0.50 5.28
CA SER A 77 -12.41 0.70 5.52
C SER A 77 -11.33 0.88 4.46
N LEU A 78 -10.77 -0.22 3.96
CA LEU A 78 -9.82 -0.20 2.84
C LEU A 78 -10.50 0.27 1.54
N ASP A 79 -11.76 -0.13 1.30
CA ASP A 79 -12.57 0.35 0.18
C ASP A 79 -12.82 1.85 0.24
N ASN A 80 -13.16 2.36 1.42
CA ASN A 80 -13.33 3.79 1.65
C ASN A 80 -12.02 4.56 1.38
N LEU A 81 -10.88 4.02 1.80
CA LEU A 81 -9.57 4.66 1.60
C LEU A 81 -9.27 4.92 0.12
N GLN A 82 -9.65 4.00 -0.79
CA GLN A 82 -9.45 4.18 -2.24
C GLN A 82 -10.18 5.41 -2.78
N ALA A 83 -11.27 5.83 -2.14
CA ALA A 83 -12.10 6.97 -2.55
C ALA A 83 -11.84 8.26 -1.75
N VAL A 84 -10.85 8.27 -0.85
CA VAL A 84 -10.56 9.45 -0.01
C VAL A 84 -10.07 10.64 -0.84
N LEU A 85 -10.72 11.78 -0.66
CA LEU A 85 -10.30 13.03 -1.29
C LEU A 85 -8.87 13.43 -0.85
N GLY A 86 -8.06 13.80 -1.82
CA GLY A 86 -6.66 14.17 -1.60
C GLY A 86 -5.68 13.00 -1.63
N LEU A 87 -6.14 11.78 -1.98
CA LEU A 87 -5.32 10.61 -2.29
C LEU A 87 -5.46 10.21 -3.77
N ASN A 88 -5.40 11.19 -4.67
CA ASN A 88 -5.70 11.01 -6.10
C ASN A 88 -4.67 10.10 -6.82
N ASN A 89 -3.47 9.99 -6.30
CA ASN A 89 -2.42 9.11 -6.83
C ASN A 89 -2.32 7.78 -6.09
N LEU A 90 -3.23 7.48 -5.17
CA LEU A 90 -3.29 6.18 -4.50
C LEU A 90 -3.91 5.13 -5.41
N LYS A 91 -3.29 3.95 -5.48
CA LYS A 91 -3.91 2.72 -6.00
C LYS A 91 -3.75 1.59 -5.00
N ILE A 92 -4.87 0.94 -4.69
CA ILE A 92 -4.93 -0.20 -3.77
C ILE A 92 -5.18 -1.47 -4.58
N PHE A 93 -4.44 -2.52 -4.27
CA PHE A 93 -4.54 -3.85 -4.84
C PHE A 93 -4.85 -4.87 -3.72
N PRO A 94 -6.12 -5.20 -3.48
CA PRO A 94 -6.46 -6.32 -2.59
C PRO A 94 -6.20 -7.64 -3.32
N ILE A 95 -5.14 -8.34 -2.89
CA ILE A 95 -4.64 -9.56 -3.54
C ILE A 95 -5.07 -10.78 -2.72
N ASN A 96 -5.97 -11.58 -3.28
CA ASN A 96 -6.42 -12.83 -2.68
C ASN A 96 -5.34 -13.91 -2.82
N ILE A 97 -4.99 -14.57 -1.70
CA ILE A 97 -4.01 -15.67 -1.67
C ILE A 97 -4.63 -17.04 -1.37
N SER A 98 -5.95 -17.15 -1.33
CA SER A 98 -6.65 -18.35 -0.86
C SER A 98 -6.75 -19.47 -1.90
N GLN A 99 -6.22 -19.31 -3.10
CA GLN A 99 -6.32 -20.29 -4.21
C GLN A 99 -7.77 -20.68 -4.55
N GLU A 100 -8.72 -19.84 -4.20
CA GLU A 100 -10.13 -20.05 -4.48
C GLU A 100 -10.50 -19.53 -5.88
N ASN A 101 -11.68 -19.93 -6.36
CA ASN A 101 -12.17 -19.40 -7.62
C ASN A 101 -12.62 -17.93 -7.48
N VAL A 102 -12.65 -17.24 -8.61
CA VAL A 102 -13.04 -15.80 -8.69
C VAL A 102 -14.41 -15.58 -8.05
N THR A 103 -15.38 -16.48 -8.26
CA THR A 103 -16.75 -16.35 -7.77
C THR A 103 -16.83 -16.20 -6.23
N LYS A 104 -15.98 -16.92 -5.49
CA LYS A 104 -15.95 -16.78 -4.01
C LYS A 104 -15.44 -15.42 -3.58
N ALA A 105 -14.42 -14.89 -4.25
CA ALA A 105 -13.88 -13.58 -3.98
C ALA A 105 -14.89 -12.47 -4.34
N GLU A 106 -15.60 -12.61 -5.47
CA GLU A 106 -16.67 -11.69 -5.86
C GLU A 106 -17.84 -11.72 -4.87
N PHE A 107 -18.21 -12.92 -4.39
CA PHE A 107 -19.26 -13.05 -3.38
C PHE A 107 -18.85 -12.35 -2.07
N PHE A 108 -17.62 -12.53 -1.62
CA PHE A 108 -17.06 -11.84 -0.45
C PHE A 108 -17.13 -10.31 -0.60
N PHE A 109 -16.73 -9.75 -1.74
CA PHE A 109 -16.82 -8.32 -2.01
C PHE A 109 -18.28 -7.83 -2.03
N LYS A 110 -19.18 -8.60 -2.63
CA LYS A 110 -20.61 -8.31 -2.67
C LYS A 110 -21.24 -8.30 -1.26
N GLU A 111 -20.92 -9.30 -0.43
CA GLU A 111 -21.41 -9.35 0.97
C GLU A 111 -20.99 -8.12 1.78
N LEU A 112 -19.77 -7.61 1.56
CA LEU A 112 -19.21 -6.45 2.24
C LEU A 112 -19.56 -5.12 1.57
N ASN A 113 -20.31 -5.14 0.46
CA ASN A 113 -20.69 -3.96 -0.31
C ASN A 113 -19.47 -3.13 -0.76
N ILE A 114 -18.38 -3.80 -1.15
CA ILE A 114 -17.18 -3.17 -1.69
C ILE A 114 -17.47 -2.59 -3.08
N LYS A 115 -17.04 -1.35 -3.34
CA LYS A 115 -17.40 -0.58 -4.56
C LYS A 115 -16.22 0.06 -5.28
N ASN A 116 -15.16 0.38 -4.55
CA ASN A 116 -14.05 1.19 -5.05
C ASN A 116 -12.79 0.36 -5.34
N LEU A 117 -12.80 -0.92 -4.90
CA LEU A 117 -11.68 -1.84 -5.07
C LEU A 117 -11.98 -2.89 -6.13
N ASP A 118 -10.96 -3.20 -6.95
CA ASP A 118 -10.95 -4.36 -7.81
C ASP A 118 -10.35 -5.57 -7.08
N ILE A 119 -10.61 -6.79 -7.57
CA ILE A 119 -10.09 -8.04 -6.98
C ILE A 119 -8.89 -8.52 -7.78
N TYR A 120 -7.83 -8.92 -7.06
CA TYR A 120 -6.62 -9.49 -7.64
C TYR A 120 -6.26 -10.81 -6.95
N PHE A 121 -5.38 -11.60 -7.59
CA PHE A 121 -5.05 -12.96 -7.16
C PHE A 121 -3.55 -13.25 -7.23
N ASP A 122 -3.02 -13.90 -6.19
CA ASP A 122 -1.72 -14.56 -6.17
C ASP A 122 -1.93 -16.08 -6.04
N ASN A 123 -2.49 -16.71 -7.06
CA ASN A 123 -2.90 -18.12 -7.04
C ASN A 123 -1.74 -19.08 -6.76
N SER A 124 -0.53 -18.71 -7.13
CA SER A 124 0.68 -19.52 -6.92
C SER A 124 1.37 -19.25 -5.58
N ILE A 125 0.83 -18.35 -4.77
CA ILE A 125 1.43 -17.88 -3.51
C ILE A 125 2.86 -17.35 -3.73
N THR A 126 3.13 -16.87 -4.93
CA THR A 126 4.47 -16.40 -5.33
C THR A 126 4.81 -15.09 -4.63
N LEU A 127 3.87 -14.15 -4.61
CA LEU A 127 4.05 -12.86 -3.93
C LEU A 127 4.06 -13.03 -2.41
N ALA A 128 3.20 -13.91 -1.87
CA ALA A 128 3.21 -14.22 -0.44
C ALA A 128 4.59 -14.70 0.02
N LYS A 129 5.26 -15.55 -0.76
CA LYS A 129 6.64 -15.99 -0.51
C LYS A 129 7.65 -14.87 -0.72
N LYS A 130 7.56 -14.12 -1.85
CA LYS A 130 8.46 -13.02 -2.20
C LYS A 130 8.49 -11.95 -1.09
N PHE A 131 7.34 -11.59 -0.55
CA PHE A 131 7.21 -10.62 0.54
C PHE A 131 7.40 -11.23 1.93
N SER A 132 7.66 -12.54 2.02
CA SER A 132 7.82 -13.27 3.30
C SER A 132 6.64 -13.03 4.24
N LEU A 133 5.41 -13.14 3.72
CA LEU A 133 4.20 -12.96 4.52
C LEU A 133 4.11 -14.04 5.59
N ARG A 134 3.75 -13.63 6.82
CA ARG A 134 3.55 -14.52 7.96
C ARG A 134 2.10 -14.89 8.20
N GLY A 135 1.19 -14.23 7.48
CA GLY A 135 -0.25 -14.40 7.59
C GLY A 135 -1.01 -13.29 6.89
N VAL A 136 -2.33 -13.37 6.98
CA VAL A 136 -3.26 -12.36 6.45
C VAL A 136 -4.14 -11.82 7.59
N PRO A 137 -4.55 -10.53 7.52
CA PRO A 137 -4.15 -9.58 6.50
C PRO A 137 -2.71 -9.10 6.70
N THR A 138 -2.05 -8.81 5.58
CA THR A 138 -0.79 -8.08 5.58
C THR A 138 -0.87 -7.02 4.49
N THR A 139 -0.56 -5.78 4.85
CA THR A 139 -0.54 -4.66 3.91
C THR A 139 0.87 -4.16 3.71
N ILE A 140 1.28 -3.97 2.45
CA ILE A 140 2.59 -3.42 2.07
C ILE A 140 2.36 -2.12 1.32
N ILE A 141 3.11 -1.08 1.69
CA ILE A 141 2.96 0.27 1.13
C ILE A 141 4.24 0.65 0.40
N PHE A 142 4.08 1.06 -0.86
CA PHE A 142 5.16 1.45 -1.75
C PHE A 142 5.05 2.93 -2.09
N ASP A 143 6.20 3.60 -2.13
CA ASP A 143 6.31 4.96 -2.61
C ASP A 143 6.16 5.06 -4.14
N LYS A 144 6.21 6.30 -4.66
CA LYS A 144 6.07 6.59 -6.09
C LYS A 144 7.21 6.00 -6.95
N GLU A 145 8.35 5.71 -6.35
CA GLU A 145 9.48 5.03 -6.97
C GLU A 145 9.34 3.50 -6.97
N GLY A 146 8.27 2.96 -6.35
CA GLY A 146 8.02 1.53 -6.25
C GLY A 146 8.85 0.83 -5.18
N LYS A 147 9.23 1.56 -4.12
CA LYS A 147 9.98 1.01 -2.99
C LYS A 147 9.06 0.79 -1.79
N GLU A 148 9.13 -0.38 -1.18
CA GLU A 148 8.44 -0.63 0.08
C GLU A 148 9.04 0.26 1.17
N PHE A 149 8.21 1.11 1.79
CA PHE A 149 8.62 1.95 2.91
C PHE A 149 7.85 1.67 4.20
N ALA A 150 6.70 0.99 4.11
CA ALA A 150 5.93 0.63 5.29
C ALA A 150 5.18 -0.70 5.10
N ARG A 151 4.86 -1.35 6.23
CA ARG A 151 4.11 -2.60 6.27
C ARG A 151 3.18 -2.61 7.48
N ILE A 152 1.98 -3.17 7.31
CA ILE A 152 1.03 -3.43 8.39
C ILE A 152 0.84 -4.93 8.49
N ILE A 153 1.02 -5.49 9.70
CA ILE A 153 0.85 -6.93 9.96
C ILE A 153 -0.38 -7.11 10.85
N GLY A 154 -1.44 -7.69 10.28
CA GLY A 154 -2.76 -7.75 10.90
C GLY A 154 -3.66 -6.60 10.48
N SER A 155 -4.93 -6.62 10.90
CA SER A 155 -5.94 -5.65 10.52
C SER A 155 -5.78 -4.30 11.21
N ILE A 156 -6.17 -3.24 10.52
CA ILE A 156 -6.36 -1.89 11.06
C ILE A 156 -7.67 -1.30 10.52
N ASP A 157 -8.12 -0.20 11.10
CA ASP A 157 -9.13 0.65 10.50
C ASP A 157 -8.45 1.66 9.56
N PHE A 158 -8.63 1.47 8.25
CA PHE A 158 -8.09 2.37 7.22
C PHE A 158 -8.83 3.72 7.14
N ASN A 159 -9.94 3.91 7.88
CA ASN A 159 -10.59 5.21 8.05
C ASN A 159 -9.90 6.08 9.13
N ASP A 160 -8.88 5.58 9.84
CA ASP A 160 -8.16 6.36 10.84
C ASP A 160 -7.56 7.63 10.20
N GLU A 161 -7.97 8.80 10.72
CA GLU A 161 -7.55 10.10 10.18
C GLU A 161 -6.04 10.31 10.25
N LYS A 162 -5.36 9.77 11.26
CA LYS A 162 -3.90 9.89 11.39
C LYS A 162 -3.21 9.09 10.31
N PHE A 163 -3.74 7.89 9.98
CA PHE A 163 -3.24 7.08 8.88
C PHE A 163 -3.47 7.76 7.54
N ILE A 164 -4.68 8.27 7.28
CA ILE A 164 -5.02 8.98 6.04
C ILE A 164 -4.13 10.22 5.85
N ASN A 165 -3.96 11.03 6.90
CA ASN A 165 -3.12 12.23 6.83
C ASN A 165 -1.64 11.89 6.61
N TRP A 166 -1.18 10.82 7.21
CA TRP A 166 0.17 10.30 6.99
C TRP A 166 0.37 9.84 5.55
N LEU A 167 -0.59 9.10 4.95
CA LEU A 167 -0.53 8.70 3.54
C LEU A 167 -0.54 9.90 2.59
N LYS A 168 -1.32 10.94 2.89
CA LYS A 168 -1.37 12.17 2.06
C LYS A 168 -0.01 12.84 1.91
N PHE A 169 0.87 12.68 2.86
CA PHE A 169 2.23 13.19 2.78
C PHE A 169 3.06 12.50 1.68
N TYR A 170 2.76 11.25 1.36
CA TYR A 170 3.45 10.46 0.32
C TYR A 170 2.70 10.41 -1.01
N ASN A 171 1.47 10.96 -1.08
CA ASN A 171 0.59 10.89 -2.26
C ASN A 171 0.96 11.88 -3.39
#